data_84736a61b484588753e728f667867f3c
#
_entry.id   84736a61b484588753e728f667867f3c
#
_cell.length_a   1.000
_cell.length_b   1.000
_cell.length_c   1.000
_cell.angle_alpha   90.00
_cell.angle_beta   90.00
_cell.angle_gamma   90.00
#
_symmetry.space_group_name_H-M   'P 1'
#
loop_
_entity.id
_entity.type
_entity.pdbx_description
1 polymer ?
#
loop_
_entity_poly.entity_id
_entity_poly.type
_entity_poly.pdbx_seq_one_letter_code
_entity_poly.pdbx_strand_id
1 'polypeptide(L)'
;MKQSVVTIYGRGGCHLCEYVVNLLVPQSDQLNIEINEVLIDNNKELEDLYGQLIPVIHVDGKYFSHFRLDLEEFKSFLEKHRQHQ
;
A
#
# COMPACT_ATOMS: atom_id res chain seq x y z
N MET A 1 1.84 20.27 -3.12
CA MET A 1 2.50 19.05 -2.57
C MET A 1 2.44 17.94 -3.59
N LYS A 2 3.55 17.23 -3.78
CA LYS A 2 3.59 16.14 -4.73
C LYS A 2 2.77 14.94 -4.24
N GLN A 3 2.01 14.35 -5.15
CA GLN A 3 1.21 13.17 -4.83
C GLN A 3 2.12 11.97 -4.55
N SER A 4 1.81 11.21 -3.52
CA SER A 4 2.52 9.97 -3.20
C SER A 4 1.81 8.78 -3.82
N VAL A 5 2.57 7.82 -4.34
CA VAL A 5 2.02 6.60 -4.90
C VAL A 5 2.08 5.49 -3.85
N VAL A 6 0.91 4.96 -3.50
CA VAL A 6 0.80 3.86 -2.55
C VAL A 6 0.54 2.58 -3.34
N THR A 7 1.50 1.69 -3.34
CA THR A 7 1.39 0.42 -4.04
C THR A 7 1.00 -0.68 -3.06
N ILE A 8 -0.07 -1.39 -3.39
CA ILE A 8 -0.58 -2.48 -2.57
C ILE A 8 -0.45 -3.77 -3.36
N TYR A 9 0.48 -4.62 -2.95
CA TYR A 9 0.67 -5.93 -3.55
C TYR A 9 -0.30 -6.90 -2.89
N GLY A 10 -1.11 -7.54 -3.68
CA GLY A 10 -2.13 -8.44 -3.17
C GLY A 10 -2.46 -9.54 -4.15
N ARG A 11 -3.51 -10.27 -3.83
CA ARG A 11 -3.95 -11.42 -4.61
C ARG A 11 -5.46 -11.34 -4.81
N GLY A 12 -5.96 -11.88 -5.90
CA GLY A 12 -7.40 -11.96 -6.11
C GLY A 12 -8.05 -12.76 -4.99
N GLY A 13 -9.17 -12.28 -4.47
CA GLY A 13 -9.88 -12.95 -3.38
C GLY A 13 -9.26 -12.78 -2.00
N CYS A 14 -8.30 -11.89 -1.85
CA CYS A 14 -7.65 -11.65 -0.57
C CYS A 14 -8.45 -10.63 0.24
N HIS A 15 -9.10 -11.07 1.33
CA HIS A 15 -9.92 -10.18 2.15
C HIS A 15 -9.13 -9.08 2.84
N LEU A 16 -7.93 -9.39 3.32
CA LEU A 16 -7.08 -8.39 3.96
C LEU A 16 -6.63 -7.33 2.97
N CYS A 17 -6.36 -7.75 1.73
CA CYS A 17 -5.95 -6.81 0.67
C CYS A 17 -7.10 -5.87 0.35
N GLU A 18 -8.32 -6.40 0.21
CA GLU A 18 -9.51 -5.61 -0.04
C GLU A 18 -9.76 -4.63 1.10
N TYR A 19 -9.54 -5.07 2.32
CA TYR A 19 -9.73 -4.20 3.49
C TYR A 19 -8.82 -2.97 3.42
N VAL A 20 -7.55 -3.16 3.09
CA VAL A 20 -6.60 -2.05 2.99
C VAL A 20 -7.00 -1.09 1.88
N VAL A 21 -7.36 -1.62 0.72
CA VAL A 21 -7.80 -0.80 -0.41
C VAL A 21 -9.04 0.01 -0.03
N ASN A 22 -10.02 -0.65 0.58
CA ASN A 22 -11.27 0.02 0.96
C ASN A 22 -11.08 1.05 2.06
N LEU A 23 -10.04 0.89 2.87
CA LEU A 23 -9.68 1.86 3.89
C LEU A 23 -9.07 3.12 3.27
N LEU A 24 -8.21 2.96 2.27
CA LEU A 24 -7.44 4.05 1.71
C LEU A 24 -8.13 4.80 0.57
N VAL A 25 -8.87 4.09 -0.28
CA VAL A 25 -9.48 4.73 -1.47
C VAL A 25 -10.37 5.93 -1.12
N PRO A 26 -11.26 5.84 -0.11
CA PRO A 26 -12.10 7.00 0.22
C PRO A 26 -11.31 8.21 0.71
N GLN A 27 -10.09 8.02 1.16
CA GLN A 27 -9.25 9.08 1.70
C GLN A 27 -8.16 9.52 0.75
N SER A 28 -8.12 8.97 -0.46
CA SER A 28 -7.02 9.20 -1.39
C SER A 28 -6.87 10.67 -1.77
N ASP A 29 -7.99 11.37 -2.02
CA ASP A 29 -7.92 12.79 -2.36
C ASP A 29 -7.43 13.62 -1.18
N GLN A 30 -7.99 13.36 0.00
CA GLN A 30 -7.63 14.10 1.21
C GLN A 30 -6.17 13.91 1.58
N LEU A 31 -5.67 12.70 1.42
CA LEU A 31 -4.28 12.37 1.74
C LEU A 31 -3.32 12.67 0.59
N ASN A 32 -3.84 13.03 -0.56
CA ASN A 32 -3.07 13.28 -1.77
C ASN A 32 -2.20 12.08 -2.13
N ILE A 33 -2.85 10.93 -2.24
CA ILE A 33 -2.19 9.68 -2.64
C ILE A 33 -2.87 9.08 -3.85
N GLU A 34 -2.10 8.36 -4.64
CA GLU A 34 -2.59 7.55 -5.74
C GLU A 34 -2.47 6.09 -5.31
N ILE A 35 -3.55 5.33 -5.42
CA ILE A 35 -3.55 3.92 -5.04
C ILE A 35 -3.24 3.09 -6.28
N ASN A 36 -2.22 2.27 -6.18
CA ASN A 36 -1.80 1.37 -7.25
C ASN A 36 -1.87 -0.07 -6.74
N GLU A 37 -2.86 -0.83 -7.20
CA GLU A 37 -2.98 -2.24 -6.82
C GLU A 37 -2.18 -3.09 -7.79
N VAL A 38 -1.34 -3.96 -7.25
CA VAL A 38 -0.56 -4.91 -8.04
C VAL A 38 -0.89 -6.31 -7.58
N LEU A 39 -1.46 -7.11 -8.47
CA LEU A 39 -1.77 -8.51 -8.18
C LEU A 39 -0.52 -9.34 -8.43
N ILE A 40 -0.15 -10.15 -7.45
CA ILE A 40 1.03 -11.00 -7.55
C ILE A 40 0.71 -12.33 -8.23
N ASP A 41 -0.57 -12.59 -8.52
CA ASP A 41 -0.99 -13.80 -9.22
C ASP A 41 -0.23 -13.94 -10.53
N ASN A 42 0.28 -15.13 -10.80
CA ASN A 42 1.00 -15.45 -12.03
C ASN A 42 2.32 -14.69 -12.20
N ASN A 43 2.83 -14.09 -11.15
CA ASN A 43 4.15 -13.46 -11.18
C ASN A 43 5.03 -14.15 -10.16
N LYS A 44 5.93 -15.01 -10.63
CA LYS A 44 6.74 -15.84 -9.75
C LYS A 44 7.63 -15.03 -8.82
N GLU A 45 8.23 -13.96 -9.33
CA GLU A 45 9.11 -13.11 -8.51
C GLU A 45 8.36 -12.47 -7.36
N LEU A 46 7.17 -11.92 -7.65
CA LEU A 46 6.36 -11.29 -6.62
C LEU A 46 5.79 -12.32 -5.64
N GLU A 47 5.42 -13.51 -6.15
CA GLU A 47 4.97 -14.59 -5.28
C GLU A 47 6.07 -15.01 -4.31
N ASP A 48 7.29 -15.13 -4.80
CA ASP A 48 8.41 -15.52 -3.95
C ASP A 48 8.72 -14.44 -2.90
N LEU A 49 8.62 -13.17 -3.28
CA LEU A 49 8.89 -12.06 -2.37
C LEU A 49 7.78 -11.83 -1.36
N TYR A 50 6.53 -11.84 -1.82
CA TYR A 50 5.42 -11.32 -1.04
C TYR A 50 4.29 -12.31 -0.78
N GLY A 51 4.33 -13.49 -1.37
CA GLY A 51 3.20 -14.42 -1.36
C GLY A 51 2.62 -14.73 0.00
N GLN A 52 3.44 -14.74 1.04
CA GLN A 52 3.00 -15.03 2.40
C GLN A 52 2.87 -13.78 3.26
N LEU A 53 3.09 -12.60 2.67
CA LEU A 53 3.08 -11.34 3.40
C LEU A 53 1.96 -10.39 2.95
N ILE A 54 1.20 -10.77 1.93
CA ILE A 54 0.18 -9.87 1.38
C ILE A 54 -0.91 -9.55 2.40
N PRO A 55 -1.45 -8.34 2.35
CA PRO A 55 -1.05 -7.23 1.48
C PRO A 55 0.28 -6.62 1.92
N VAL A 56 1.13 -6.28 0.93
CA VAL A 56 2.37 -5.56 1.18
C VAL A 56 2.17 -4.14 0.65
N ILE A 57 2.46 -3.16 1.48
CA ILE A 57 2.21 -1.76 1.16
C ILE A 57 3.53 -1.00 1.04
N HIS A 58 3.71 -0.34 -0.10
CA HIS A 58 4.86 0.54 -0.35
C HIS A 58 4.37 1.97 -0.57
N VAL A 59 5.15 2.94 -0.16
CA VAL A 59 4.88 4.35 -0.41
C VAL A 59 6.06 4.91 -1.19
N ASP A 60 5.78 5.35 -2.42
CA ASP A 60 6.80 5.84 -3.35
C ASP A 60 7.99 4.88 -3.46
N GLY A 61 7.69 3.59 -3.51
CA GLY A 61 8.67 2.53 -3.66
C GLY A 61 9.33 2.07 -2.37
N LYS A 62 9.00 2.68 -1.25
CA LYS A 62 9.56 2.29 0.05
C LYS A 62 8.58 1.38 0.79
N TYR A 63 9.08 0.28 1.33
CA TYR A 63 8.26 -0.60 2.14
C TYR A 63 7.69 0.15 3.35
N PHE A 64 6.40 -0.03 3.59
CA PHE A 64 5.76 0.53 4.77
C PHE A 64 5.29 -0.56 5.74
N SER A 65 4.48 -1.49 5.26
CA SER A 65 3.93 -2.54 6.13
C SER A 65 3.46 -3.73 5.32
N HIS A 66 3.06 -4.79 6.04
CA HIS A 66 2.44 -5.97 5.44
C HIS A 66 1.35 -6.50 6.37
N PHE A 67 0.48 -7.36 5.84
CA PHE A 67 -0.69 -7.96 6.49
C PHE A 67 -1.80 -6.97 6.78
N ARG A 68 -1.47 -5.82 7.32
CA ARG A 68 -2.46 -4.81 7.70
C ARG A 68 -1.87 -3.42 7.61
N LEU A 69 -2.75 -2.43 7.68
CA LEU A 69 -2.33 -1.03 7.67
C LEU A 69 -3.04 -0.30 8.81
N ASP A 70 -2.26 0.31 9.68
CA ASP A 70 -2.78 1.19 10.72
C ASP A 70 -2.83 2.60 10.13
N LEU A 71 -4.02 3.17 10.06
CA LEU A 71 -4.22 4.45 9.38
C LEU A 71 -3.46 5.60 10.04
N GLU A 72 -3.41 5.61 11.36
CA GLU A 72 -2.69 6.68 12.08
C GLU A 72 -1.19 6.59 11.84
N GLU A 73 -0.64 5.38 11.87
CA GLU A 73 0.77 5.18 11.55
C GLU A 73 1.06 5.57 10.11
N PHE A 74 0.14 5.24 9.20
CA PHE A 74 0.28 5.57 7.79
C PHE A 74 0.31 7.08 7.59
N LYS A 75 -0.60 7.82 8.21
CA LYS A 75 -0.64 9.27 8.10
C LYS A 75 0.63 9.90 8.66
N SER A 76 1.12 9.39 9.78
CA SER A 76 2.36 9.87 10.38
C SER A 76 3.56 9.60 9.47
N PHE A 77 3.60 8.42 8.86
CA PHE A 77 4.65 8.08 7.91
C PHE A 77 4.63 9.01 6.70
N LEU A 78 3.44 9.27 6.14
CA LEU A 78 3.31 10.17 4.99
C LEU A 78 3.84 11.57 5.32
N GLU A 79 3.47 12.08 6.48
CA GLU A 79 3.90 13.41 6.87
C GLU A 79 5.42 13.51 6.94
N LYS A 80 6.06 12.55 7.60
CA LYS A 80 7.51 12.54 7.71
C LYS A 80 8.18 12.31 6.36
N HIS A 81 7.64 11.40 5.57
CA HIS A 81 8.16 11.09 4.25
C HIS A 81 8.15 12.32 3.35
N ARG A 82 7.09 13.11 3.41
CA ARG A 82 6.96 14.31 2.60
C ARG A 82 7.87 15.43 3.05
N GLN A 83 8.22 15.47 4.32
CA GLN A 83 9.15 16.47 4.83
C GLN A 83 10.58 16.24 4.35
N HIS A 84 10.89 15.02 3.94
CA HIS A 84 12.24 14.65 3.50
C HIS A 84 12.37 14.47 1.99
N GLN A 85 11.38 14.93 1.24
CA GLN A 85 11.41 14.89 -0.22
C GLN A 85 11.92 16.17 -0.84
#